data_1ec8588fcdfb76678239760010e01ce3
#
_entry.id   1ec8588fcdfb76678239760010e01ce3
#
_cell.length_a   1.000
_cell.length_b   1.000
_cell.length_c   1.000
_cell.angle_alpha   90.00
_cell.angle_beta   90.00
_cell.angle_gamma   90.00
#
_symmetry.space_group_name_H-M   'P 1'
#
loop_
_entity.id
_entity.type
_entity.pdbx_description
1 polymer ?
#
loop_
_entity_poly.entity_id
_entity_poly.type
_entity_poly.pdbx_seq_one_letter_code
_entity_poly.pdbx_strand_id
1 'polypeptide(L)'
;IVAENAVFGQPECGLGIIPGFGGTQRLARLIGKGRAKELIFTCDRIDAQEAYRMGLANKVVPADQLMRACQEMAAEFSARAAMR
;
A
#
# COMPACT_ATOMS: atom_id res chain seq x y z
N ILE A 1 -5.82 -3.29 2.85
CA ILE A 1 -6.41 -4.21 1.87
C ILE A 1 -6.45 -3.54 0.51
N VAL A 2 -6.08 -4.25 -0.52
CA VAL A 2 -6.07 -3.71 -1.89
C VAL A 2 -6.85 -4.61 -2.84
N ALA A 3 -7.40 -4.01 -3.89
CA ALA A 3 -8.00 -4.76 -4.98
C ALA A 3 -6.92 -5.41 -5.84
N GLU A 4 -7.18 -6.58 -6.40
CA GLU A 4 -6.21 -7.31 -7.22
C GLU A 4 -5.77 -6.56 -8.48
N ASN A 5 -6.54 -5.57 -8.93
CA ASN A 5 -6.22 -4.73 -10.09
C ASN A 5 -5.60 -3.37 -9.68
N ALA A 6 -5.26 -3.18 -8.42
CA ALA A 6 -4.64 -1.94 -7.96
C ALA A 6 -3.20 -1.79 -8.46
N VAL A 7 -2.79 -0.54 -8.66
CA VAL A 7 -1.45 -0.17 -9.09
C VAL A 7 -0.92 0.93 -8.16
N PHE A 8 0.33 0.81 -7.77
CA PHE A 8 0.99 1.73 -6.83
C PHE A 8 2.24 2.34 -7.45
N GLY A 9 2.57 3.57 -7.07
CA GLY A 9 3.77 4.24 -7.52
C GLY A 9 3.99 5.57 -6.82
N GLN A 10 5.14 6.20 -7.09
CA GLN A 10 5.50 7.54 -6.64
C GLN A 10 5.65 8.43 -7.89
N PRO A 11 4.56 8.99 -8.42
CA PRO A 11 4.59 9.68 -9.70
C PRO A 11 5.37 11.00 -9.70
N GLU A 12 5.60 11.62 -8.53
CA GLU A 12 6.31 12.89 -8.41
C GLU A 12 7.72 12.81 -9.01
N CYS A 13 8.37 11.67 -8.91
CA CYS A 13 9.71 11.46 -9.47
C CYS A 13 9.70 11.64 -11.00
N GLY A 14 8.67 11.15 -11.68
CA GLY A 14 8.49 11.32 -13.13
C GLY A 14 8.22 12.75 -13.54
N LEU A 15 7.79 13.61 -12.62
CA LEU A 15 7.54 15.03 -12.84
C LEU A 15 8.76 15.89 -12.50
N GLY A 16 9.87 15.30 -12.08
CA GLY A 16 11.08 16.01 -11.69
C GLY A 16 11.00 16.67 -10.31
N ILE A 17 10.09 16.21 -9.47
CA ILE A 17 9.92 16.68 -8.09
C ILE A 17 10.07 15.53 -7.11
N ILE A 18 10.36 15.83 -5.85
CA ILE A 18 10.45 14.80 -4.81
C ILE A 18 9.04 14.39 -4.36
N PRO A 19 8.86 13.13 -3.87
CA PRO A 19 7.57 12.68 -3.37
C PRO A 19 7.07 13.54 -2.21
N GLY A 20 5.79 13.94 -2.29
CA GLY A 20 5.13 14.73 -1.25
C GLY A 20 4.43 13.87 -0.21
N PHE A 21 3.70 14.54 0.71
CA PHE A 21 2.87 13.89 1.73
C PHE A 21 3.63 12.88 2.61
N GLY A 22 4.94 13.05 2.77
CA GLY A 22 5.76 12.14 3.55
C GLY A 22 6.04 10.80 2.87
N GLY A 23 5.87 10.71 1.55
CA GLY A 23 6.03 9.48 0.78
C GLY A 23 7.39 8.83 0.95
N THR A 24 8.46 9.63 1.02
CA THR A 24 9.82 9.12 1.21
C THR A 24 9.98 8.38 2.54
N GLN A 25 9.43 8.91 3.62
CA GLN A 25 9.56 8.31 4.95
C GLN A 25 8.52 7.22 5.21
N ARG A 26 7.27 7.48 4.83
CA ARG A 26 6.17 6.51 5.05
C ARG A 26 6.42 5.21 4.30
N LEU A 27 6.82 5.31 3.03
CA LEU A 27 7.10 4.15 2.20
C LEU A 27 8.29 3.37 2.75
N ALA A 28 9.39 4.05 3.10
CA ALA A 28 10.58 3.40 3.64
C ALA A 28 10.30 2.65 4.94
N ARG A 29 9.45 3.18 5.80
CA ARG A 29 9.07 2.52 7.06
C ARG A 29 8.25 1.25 6.83
N LEU A 30 7.45 1.21 5.76
CA LEU A 30 6.61 0.06 5.44
C LEU A 30 7.38 -1.06 4.75
N ILE A 31 8.19 -0.74 3.74
CA ILE A 31 8.78 -1.74 2.86
C ILE A 31 10.31 -1.82 2.92
N GLY A 32 10.92 -0.96 3.74
CA GLY A 32 12.38 -0.89 3.86
C GLY A 32 12.99 0.11 2.89
N LYS A 33 14.19 0.58 3.24
CA LYS A 33 14.87 1.65 2.51
C LYS A 33 15.25 1.26 1.08
N GLY A 34 15.70 0.01 0.86
CA GLY A 34 16.13 -0.45 -0.46
C GLY A 34 14.99 -0.44 -1.47
N ARG A 35 13.86 -1.03 -1.11
CA ARG A 35 12.69 -1.09 -1.98
C ARG A 35 12.05 0.28 -2.18
N ALA A 36 12.02 1.10 -1.12
CA ALA A 36 11.52 2.47 -1.21
C ALA A 36 12.36 3.30 -2.18
N LYS A 37 13.68 3.20 -2.11
CA LYS A 37 14.58 3.90 -3.03
C LYS A 37 14.35 3.45 -4.48
N GLU A 38 14.21 2.15 -4.71
CA GLU A 38 13.93 1.63 -6.05
C GLU A 38 12.65 2.26 -6.62
N LEU A 39 11.54 2.23 -5.89
CA LEU A 39 10.27 2.79 -6.35
C LEU A 39 10.34 4.31 -6.58
N ILE A 40 11.02 5.03 -5.69
CA ILE A 40 11.13 6.49 -5.78
C ILE A 40 12.02 6.90 -6.97
N PHE A 41 13.19 6.29 -7.11
CA PHE A 41 14.17 6.70 -8.12
C PHE A 41 13.83 6.22 -9.53
N THR A 42 13.21 5.05 -9.66
CA THR A 42 12.83 4.51 -10.97
C THR A 42 11.47 5.01 -11.43
N CYS A 43 10.65 5.54 -10.52
CA CYS A 43 9.25 5.91 -10.77
C CYS A 43 8.41 4.72 -11.26
N ASP A 44 8.87 3.50 -10.98
CA ASP A 44 8.18 2.29 -11.39
C ASP A 44 6.85 2.14 -10.67
N ARG A 45 5.92 1.51 -11.37
CA ARG A 45 4.64 1.11 -10.79
C ARG A 45 4.69 -0.37 -10.47
N ILE A 46 4.03 -0.75 -9.37
CA ILE A 46 3.90 -2.15 -8.97
C ILE A 46 2.43 -2.53 -8.91
N ASP A 47 2.15 -3.79 -9.16
CA ASP A 47 0.78 -4.30 -9.06
C ASP A 47 0.45 -4.72 -7.61
N ALA A 48 -0.78 -5.17 -7.41
CA ALA A 48 -1.26 -5.55 -6.08
C ALA A 48 -0.49 -6.75 -5.50
N GLN A 49 -0.12 -7.72 -6.32
CA GLN A 49 0.60 -8.90 -5.84
C GLN A 49 2.01 -8.54 -5.38
N GLU A 50 2.69 -7.67 -6.11
CA GLU A 50 4.01 -7.19 -5.72
C GLU A 50 3.93 -6.34 -4.45
N ALA A 51 2.90 -5.50 -4.33
CA ALA A 51 2.65 -4.73 -3.11
C ALA A 51 2.45 -5.64 -1.89
N TYR A 52 1.74 -6.73 -2.07
CA TYR A 52 1.56 -7.74 -1.02
C TYR A 52 2.89 -8.41 -0.66
N ARG A 53 3.65 -8.83 -1.68
CA ARG A 53 4.93 -9.51 -1.48
C ARG A 53 5.93 -8.67 -0.70
N MET A 54 6.01 -7.38 -0.98
CA MET A 54 6.98 -6.49 -0.34
C MET A 54 6.50 -5.86 0.97
N GLY A 55 5.29 -6.17 1.42
CA GLY A 55 4.77 -5.69 2.70
C GLY A 55 4.05 -4.36 2.66
N LEU A 56 3.80 -3.80 1.48
CA LEU A 56 3.03 -2.56 1.34
C LEU A 56 1.53 -2.83 1.56
N ALA A 57 1.04 -3.95 1.07
CA ALA A 57 -0.35 -4.36 1.24
C ALA A 57 -0.44 -5.59 2.15
N ASN A 58 -1.42 -5.64 3.02
CA ASN A 58 -1.65 -6.75 3.94
C ASN A 58 -2.52 -7.86 3.35
N LYS A 59 -3.36 -7.51 2.39
CA LYS A 59 -4.30 -8.46 1.80
C LYS A 59 -4.70 -8.00 0.41
N VAL A 60 -4.81 -8.94 -0.52
CA VAL A 60 -5.27 -8.70 -1.89
C VAL A 60 -6.57 -9.45 -2.09
N VAL A 61 -7.59 -8.76 -2.62
CA VAL A 61 -8.91 -9.33 -2.85
C VAL A 61 -9.41 -8.96 -4.25
N PRO A 62 -10.38 -9.71 -4.82
CA PRO A 62 -11.05 -9.28 -6.05
C PRO A 62 -11.66 -7.88 -5.89
N ALA A 63 -11.64 -7.09 -6.97
CA ALA A 63 -12.06 -5.69 -6.92
C ALA A 63 -13.50 -5.51 -6.41
N ASP A 64 -14.40 -6.42 -6.78
CA ASP A 64 -15.80 -6.39 -6.36
C ASP A 64 -16.02 -6.77 -4.89
N GLN A 65 -14.99 -7.27 -4.21
CA GLN A 65 -15.05 -7.66 -2.80
C GLN A 65 -14.28 -6.72 -1.89
N LEU A 66 -13.67 -5.67 -2.43
CA LEU A 66 -12.80 -4.78 -1.65
C LEU A 66 -13.52 -4.13 -0.48
N MET A 67 -14.66 -3.51 -0.73
CA MET A 67 -15.42 -2.82 0.32
C MET A 67 -15.90 -3.80 1.41
N ARG A 68 -16.36 -4.96 1.00
CA ARG A 68 -16.79 -6.01 1.92
C ARG A 68 -15.66 -6.49 2.83
N ALA A 69 -14.48 -6.74 2.24
CA ALA A 69 -13.31 -7.15 3.01
C ALA A 69 -12.88 -6.09 4.02
N CYS A 70 -12.90 -4.82 3.63
CA CYS A 70 -12.59 -3.71 4.53
C CYS A 70 -13.61 -3.60 5.67
N GLN A 71 -14.89 -3.76 5.38
CA GLN A 71 -15.95 -3.71 6.38
C GLN A 71 -15.81 -4.87 7.38
N GLU A 72 -15.51 -6.06 6.91
CA GLU A 72 -15.28 -7.22 7.77
C GLU A 72 -14.09 -7.01 8.71
N MET A 73 -12.99 -6.49 8.19
CA MET A 73 -11.81 -6.21 9.00
C MET A 73 -12.07 -5.11 10.03
N ALA A 74 -12.78 -4.05 9.64
CA ALA A 74 -13.16 -2.99 10.56
C ALA A 74 -14.07 -3.49 11.68
N ALA A 75 -15.00 -4.39 11.37
CA ALA A 75 -15.87 -5.02 12.36
C ALA A 75 -15.06 -5.85 13.36
N GLU A 76 -14.04 -6.60 12.90
CA GLU A 76 -13.15 -7.34 13.79
C GLU A 76 -12.40 -6.43 14.74
N PHE A 77 -11.86 -5.31 14.23
CA PHE A 77 -11.15 -4.36 15.07
C PHE A 77 -12.07 -3.78 16.16
N SER A 78 -13.28 -3.41 15.80
CA SER A 78 -14.26 -2.88 16.75
C SER A 78 -14.65 -3.91 17.81
N ALA A 79 -14.87 -5.15 17.42
CA ALA A 79 -15.22 -6.22 18.35
C ALA A 79 -14.08 -6.48 19.35
N ARG A 80 -12.85 -6.51 18.88
CA ARG A 80 -11.69 -6.75 19.75
C ARG A 80 -11.42 -5.57 20.68
N ALA A 81 -11.59 -4.35 20.19
CA ALA A 81 -11.45 -3.16 21.03
C ALA A 81 -12.49 -3.14 22.15
N ALA A 82 -13.73 -3.55 21.88
CA ALA A 82 -14.79 -3.60 22.89
C ALA A 82 -14.54 -4.66 23.98
N MET A 83 -13.70 -5.67 23.69
CA MET A 83 -13.34 -6.73 24.65
C MET A 83 -12.20 -6.35 25.59
N ARG A 84 -11.54 -5.24 25.32
CA ARG A 84 -10.46 -4.74 26.16
C ARG A 84 -11.02 -3.79 27.21
#